data_9ec159d57c451d05f7087736e0879412
#
_entry.id   9ec159d57c451d05f7087736e0879412
#
_cell.length_a   1.000
_cell.length_b   1.000
_cell.length_c   1.000
_cell.angle_alpha   90.00
_cell.angle_beta   90.00
_cell.angle_gamma   90.00
#
_symmetry.space_group_name_H-M   'P 1'
#
loop_
_entity.id
_entity.type
_entity.pdbx_description
1 polymer ?
#
loop_
_entity_poly.entity_id
_entity_poly.type
_entity_poly.pdbx_seq_one_letter_code
_entity_poly.pdbx_strand_id
1 'polypeptide(L)'
;PWEHVRATIVASGFSRIPVHEGSVDQIQGVLHVKDLLPRLKDEHVAWTEVLRAPMYIPESKKIDDLLREFQEKKVHLAVVVDEYGGTSGLVTLEDVLEEIVGEIADEFDDEDITHSVLDEFTYLMEAKTPLLDAYRILQLDEEVWETAKGESDTLGGFMLEQAGRMLKRGESIEFAGTV
;
A
#
# COMPACT_ATOMS: atom_id res chain seq x y z
N PRO A 1 -19.07 -6.55 -23.69
CA PRO A 1 -18.23 -6.86 -24.86
C PRO A 1 -16.78 -7.03 -24.43
N TRP A 2 -16.02 -7.90 -25.09
CA TRP A 2 -14.63 -8.21 -24.75
C TRP A 2 -13.72 -6.97 -24.80
N GLU A 3 -13.89 -6.10 -25.77
CA GLU A 3 -13.11 -4.87 -25.90
C GLU A 3 -13.21 -3.96 -24.67
N HIS A 4 -14.40 -3.85 -24.08
CA HIS A 4 -14.60 -3.06 -22.87
C HIS A 4 -13.86 -3.68 -21.68
N VAL A 5 -13.95 -4.99 -21.50
CA VAL A 5 -13.23 -5.71 -20.41
C VAL A 5 -11.73 -5.53 -20.58
N ARG A 6 -11.19 -5.66 -21.77
CA ARG A 6 -9.78 -5.45 -22.08
C ARG A 6 -9.34 -4.02 -21.76
N ALA A 7 -10.13 -3.03 -22.15
CA ALA A 7 -9.85 -1.63 -21.83
C ALA A 7 -9.85 -1.36 -20.32
N THR A 8 -10.81 -1.93 -19.59
CA THR A 8 -10.89 -1.83 -18.14
C THR A 8 -9.68 -2.47 -17.45
N ILE A 9 -9.24 -3.66 -17.89
CA ILE A 9 -8.06 -4.34 -17.36
C ILE A 9 -6.81 -3.46 -17.51
N VAL A 10 -6.61 -2.90 -18.70
CA VAL A 10 -5.43 -2.06 -18.98
C VAL A 10 -5.49 -0.75 -18.20
N ALA A 11 -6.67 -0.14 -18.10
CA ALA A 11 -6.82 1.15 -17.40
C ALA A 11 -6.72 1.01 -15.88
N SER A 12 -7.19 -0.11 -15.29
CA SER A 12 -7.20 -0.29 -13.84
C SER A 12 -5.85 -0.76 -13.28
N GLY A 13 -5.05 -1.50 -14.06
CA GLY A 13 -3.81 -2.11 -13.59
C GLY A 13 -3.99 -3.26 -12.60
N PHE A 14 -5.22 -3.57 -12.16
CA PHE A 14 -5.46 -4.59 -11.15
C PHE A 14 -5.29 -6.01 -11.69
N SER A 15 -4.67 -6.88 -10.90
CA SER A 15 -4.50 -8.30 -11.22
C SER A 15 -5.76 -9.13 -11.02
N ARG A 16 -6.68 -8.68 -10.15
CA ARG A 16 -7.94 -9.35 -9.79
C ARG A 16 -9.07 -8.35 -9.78
N ILE A 17 -10.10 -8.61 -10.55
CA ILE A 17 -11.21 -7.68 -10.77
C ILE A 17 -12.50 -8.41 -10.42
N PRO A 18 -13.22 -8.01 -9.36
CA PRO A 18 -14.56 -8.51 -9.08
C PRO A 18 -15.52 -8.11 -10.19
N VAL A 19 -16.37 -9.04 -10.60
CA VAL A 19 -17.35 -8.85 -11.66
C VAL A 19 -18.74 -9.04 -11.06
N HIS A 20 -19.60 -8.04 -11.24
CA HIS A 20 -20.99 -8.07 -10.80
C HIS A 20 -21.96 -7.93 -11.96
N GLU A 21 -23.22 -8.32 -11.74
CA GLU A 21 -24.32 -8.14 -12.68
C GLU A 21 -25.41 -7.27 -12.06
N GLY A 22 -25.68 -6.11 -12.66
CA GLY A 22 -26.65 -5.16 -12.16
C GLY A 22 -26.15 -4.41 -10.92
N SER A 23 -26.32 -4.98 -9.73
CA SER A 23 -25.86 -4.42 -8.43
C SER A 23 -24.48 -4.97 -8.04
N VAL A 24 -23.73 -4.17 -7.28
CA VAL A 24 -22.46 -4.60 -6.63
C VAL A 24 -22.67 -5.74 -5.63
N ASP A 25 -23.92 -5.96 -5.18
CA ASP A 25 -24.25 -7.09 -4.30
C ASP A 25 -24.35 -8.41 -5.06
N GLN A 26 -24.39 -8.38 -6.38
CA GLN A 26 -24.51 -9.56 -7.24
C GLN A 26 -23.17 -9.91 -7.89
N ILE A 27 -22.18 -10.28 -7.09
CA ILE A 27 -20.87 -10.68 -7.59
C ILE A 27 -20.97 -12.03 -8.29
N GLN A 28 -20.67 -12.05 -9.59
CA GLN A 28 -20.67 -13.24 -10.44
C GLN A 28 -19.36 -14.04 -10.32
N GLY A 29 -18.28 -13.37 -9.98
CA GLY A 29 -16.97 -13.99 -9.85
C GLY A 29 -15.84 -12.98 -9.79
N VAL A 30 -14.62 -13.48 -9.71
CA VAL A 30 -13.39 -12.70 -9.77
C VAL A 30 -12.62 -13.03 -11.03
N LEU A 31 -12.40 -12.04 -11.85
CA LEU A 31 -11.59 -12.15 -13.06
C LEU A 31 -10.12 -12.02 -12.69
N HIS A 32 -9.33 -13.06 -12.96
CA HIS A 32 -7.88 -13.00 -12.82
C HIS A 32 -7.26 -12.63 -14.16
N VAL A 33 -6.62 -11.48 -14.26
CA VAL A 33 -6.05 -10.97 -15.52
C VAL A 33 -5.06 -11.97 -16.13
N LYS A 34 -4.29 -12.70 -15.32
CA LYS A 34 -3.37 -13.74 -15.80
C LYS A 34 -4.04 -14.86 -16.61
N ASP A 35 -5.30 -15.17 -16.32
CA ASP A 35 -6.02 -16.24 -17.02
C ASP A 35 -6.43 -15.80 -18.43
N LEU A 36 -6.45 -14.48 -18.68
CA LEU A 36 -6.73 -13.88 -19.99
C LEU A 36 -5.47 -13.56 -20.80
N LEU A 37 -4.28 -13.51 -20.19
CA LEU A 37 -3.05 -13.14 -20.91
C LEU A 37 -2.82 -13.92 -22.21
N PRO A 38 -3.04 -15.25 -22.27
CA PRO A 38 -2.88 -16.00 -23.52
C PRO A 38 -3.86 -15.61 -24.62
N ARG A 39 -5.00 -14.98 -24.25
CA ARG A 39 -6.13 -14.65 -25.16
C ARG A 39 -6.28 -13.16 -25.43
N LEU A 40 -5.35 -12.32 -24.95
CA LEU A 40 -5.46 -10.86 -25.10
C LEU A 40 -5.48 -10.38 -26.56
N LYS A 41 -4.95 -11.19 -27.49
CA LYS A 41 -4.90 -10.89 -28.93
C LYS A 41 -6.11 -11.40 -29.70
N ASP A 42 -6.97 -12.19 -29.04
CA ASP A 42 -8.16 -12.75 -29.70
C ASP A 42 -9.24 -11.66 -29.82
N GLU A 43 -9.91 -11.63 -30.94
CA GLU A 43 -11.01 -10.67 -31.20
C GLU A 43 -12.26 -10.97 -30.35
N HIS A 44 -12.46 -12.25 -30.02
CA HIS A 44 -13.59 -12.72 -29.22
C HIS A 44 -13.12 -13.67 -28.13
N VAL A 45 -13.33 -13.30 -26.87
CA VAL A 45 -13.00 -14.12 -25.68
C VAL A 45 -14.27 -14.31 -24.86
N ALA A 46 -14.62 -15.56 -24.57
CA ALA A 46 -15.63 -15.90 -23.58
C ALA A 46 -15.08 -15.72 -22.15
N TRP A 47 -14.77 -14.48 -21.79
CA TRP A 47 -14.09 -14.12 -20.55
C TRP A 47 -14.89 -14.48 -19.28
N THR A 48 -16.21 -14.60 -19.39
CA THR A 48 -17.08 -15.03 -18.28
C THR A 48 -16.86 -16.49 -17.88
N GLU A 49 -16.35 -17.33 -18.78
CA GLU A 49 -16.04 -18.73 -18.49
C GLU A 49 -14.80 -18.92 -17.63
N VAL A 50 -13.94 -17.91 -17.56
CA VAL A 50 -12.72 -17.94 -16.72
C VAL A 50 -12.89 -17.24 -15.38
N LEU A 51 -14.10 -16.79 -15.05
CA LEU A 51 -14.39 -16.22 -13.73
C LEU A 51 -14.20 -17.29 -12.66
N ARG A 52 -13.50 -16.93 -11.60
CA ARG A 52 -13.34 -17.78 -10.42
C ARG A 52 -14.40 -17.46 -9.39
N ALA A 53 -14.84 -18.46 -8.65
CA ALA A 53 -15.79 -18.25 -7.54
C ALA A 53 -15.23 -17.24 -6.54
N PRO A 54 -16.02 -16.24 -6.11
CA PRO A 54 -15.58 -15.28 -5.12
C PRO A 54 -15.54 -15.94 -3.73
N MET A 55 -14.62 -15.49 -2.90
CA MET A 55 -14.61 -15.80 -1.48
C MET A 55 -15.41 -14.73 -0.74
N TYR A 56 -16.39 -15.12 0.06
CA TYR A 56 -17.17 -14.21 0.88
C TYR A 56 -16.77 -14.33 2.34
N ILE A 57 -16.68 -13.19 3.03
CA ILE A 57 -16.44 -13.14 4.47
C ILE A 57 -17.38 -12.12 5.13
N PRO A 58 -17.80 -12.32 6.39
CA PRO A 58 -18.54 -11.31 7.14
C PRO A 58 -17.60 -10.18 7.61
N GLU A 59 -18.15 -8.99 7.85
CA GLU A 59 -17.42 -7.85 8.41
C GLU A 59 -16.75 -8.17 9.77
N SER A 60 -17.36 -9.06 10.56
CA SER A 60 -16.85 -9.47 11.88
C SER A 60 -15.68 -10.45 11.82
N LYS A 61 -15.19 -10.81 10.62
CA LYS A 61 -14.08 -11.76 10.46
C LYS A 61 -12.80 -11.19 11.07
N LYS A 62 -12.16 -11.94 11.95
CA LYS A 62 -10.87 -11.55 12.52
C LYS A 62 -9.75 -11.66 11.49
N ILE A 63 -8.82 -10.74 11.54
CA ILE A 63 -7.69 -10.63 10.59
C ILE A 63 -6.82 -11.88 10.59
N ASP A 64 -6.47 -12.43 11.76
CA ASP A 64 -5.65 -13.65 11.86
C ASP A 64 -6.33 -14.87 11.22
N ASP A 65 -7.65 -14.99 11.40
CA ASP A 65 -8.42 -16.07 10.79
C ASP A 65 -8.56 -15.87 9.28
N LEU A 66 -8.68 -14.63 8.84
CA LEU A 66 -8.73 -14.27 7.42
C LEU A 66 -7.39 -14.57 6.73
N LEU A 67 -6.27 -14.19 7.35
CA LEU A 67 -4.94 -14.50 6.84
C LEU A 67 -4.74 -16.00 6.63
N ARG A 68 -5.11 -16.78 7.64
CA ARG A 68 -5.02 -18.25 7.56
C ARG A 68 -5.89 -18.82 6.42
N GLU A 69 -7.12 -18.29 6.29
CA GLU A 69 -8.03 -18.72 5.24
C GLU A 69 -7.55 -18.35 3.83
N PHE A 70 -6.95 -17.17 3.66
CA PHE A 70 -6.29 -16.80 2.41
C PHE A 70 -5.15 -17.74 2.04
N GLN A 71 -4.33 -18.13 3.01
CA GLN A 71 -3.21 -19.06 2.81
C GLN A 71 -3.70 -20.47 2.46
N GLU A 72 -4.70 -20.99 3.18
CA GLU A 72 -5.27 -22.33 2.97
C GLU A 72 -5.93 -22.46 1.60
N LYS A 73 -6.76 -21.46 1.25
CA LYS A 73 -7.50 -21.43 -0.02
C LYS A 73 -6.68 -20.93 -1.21
N LYS A 74 -5.48 -20.38 -0.96
CA LYS A 74 -4.61 -19.75 -1.98
C LYS A 74 -5.34 -18.68 -2.78
N VAL A 75 -6.16 -17.88 -2.10
CA VAL A 75 -6.85 -16.71 -2.63
C VAL A 75 -6.28 -15.45 -2.02
N HIS A 76 -6.37 -14.32 -2.72
CA HIS A 76 -5.77 -13.05 -2.30
C HIS A 76 -6.80 -11.91 -2.34
N LEU A 77 -8.07 -12.23 -2.53
CA LEU A 77 -9.16 -11.26 -2.53
C LEU A 77 -10.42 -11.92 -2.02
N ALA A 78 -11.13 -11.25 -1.11
CA ALA A 78 -12.42 -11.64 -0.61
C ALA A 78 -13.43 -10.49 -0.72
N VAL A 79 -14.70 -10.84 -0.87
CA VAL A 79 -15.83 -9.90 -0.82
C VAL A 79 -16.34 -9.87 0.61
N VAL A 80 -16.40 -8.68 1.19
CA VAL A 80 -16.94 -8.48 2.55
C VAL A 80 -18.44 -8.26 2.44
N VAL A 81 -19.20 -8.99 3.24
CA VAL A 81 -20.67 -8.92 3.25
C VAL A 81 -21.20 -8.56 4.63
N ASP A 82 -22.28 -7.77 4.64
CA ASP A 82 -23.04 -7.41 5.83
C ASP A 82 -24.00 -8.52 6.26
N GLU A 83 -24.75 -8.30 7.35
CA GLU A 83 -25.71 -9.25 7.92
C GLU A 83 -26.94 -9.47 7.02
N TYR A 84 -27.17 -8.61 6.04
CA TYR A 84 -28.28 -8.67 5.10
C TYR A 84 -27.89 -9.28 3.76
N GLY A 85 -26.59 -9.62 3.59
CA GLY A 85 -26.05 -10.19 2.37
C GLY A 85 -25.66 -9.14 1.32
N GLY A 86 -25.64 -7.87 1.69
CA GLY A 86 -25.12 -6.79 0.86
C GLY A 86 -23.58 -6.79 0.83
N THR A 87 -22.99 -6.29 -0.24
CA THR A 87 -21.54 -6.14 -0.37
C THR A 87 -21.08 -4.85 0.33
N SER A 88 -20.38 -5.00 1.45
CA SER A 88 -19.79 -3.88 2.20
C SER A 88 -18.47 -3.41 1.58
N GLY A 89 -17.73 -4.29 0.93
CA GLY A 89 -16.46 -3.96 0.32
C GLY A 89 -15.65 -5.15 -0.14
N LEU A 90 -14.37 -4.90 -0.32
CA LEU A 90 -13.37 -5.90 -0.70
C LEU A 90 -12.24 -5.86 0.33
N VAL A 91 -11.56 -6.97 0.52
CA VAL A 91 -10.32 -7.05 1.27
C VAL A 91 -9.34 -7.94 0.53
N THR A 92 -8.09 -7.55 0.49
CA THR A 92 -7.02 -8.31 -0.15
C THR A 92 -6.07 -8.92 0.88
N LEU A 93 -5.23 -9.85 0.45
CA LEU A 93 -4.17 -10.40 1.29
C LEU A 93 -3.15 -9.31 1.64
N GLU A 94 -2.93 -8.41 0.70
CA GLU A 94 -2.03 -7.26 0.83
C GLU A 94 -2.52 -6.34 1.98
N ASP A 95 -3.82 -5.99 2.03
CA ASP A 95 -4.42 -5.18 3.12
C ASP A 95 -4.27 -5.87 4.49
N VAL A 96 -4.47 -7.20 4.53
CA VAL A 96 -4.33 -7.98 5.78
C VAL A 96 -2.88 -8.03 6.25
N LEU A 97 -1.91 -8.14 5.35
CA LEU A 97 -0.49 -8.13 5.69
C LEU A 97 -0.06 -6.75 6.17
N GLU A 98 -0.51 -5.68 5.53
CA GLU A 98 -0.26 -4.30 5.92
C GLU A 98 -0.76 -4.02 7.35
N GLU A 99 -1.96 -4.48 7.71
CA GLU A 99 -2.51 -4.31 9.06
C GLU A 99 -1.72 -5.10 10.13
N ILE A 100 -1.10 -6.23 9.78
CA ILE A 100 -0.34 -7.07 10.73
C ILE A 100 1.11 -6.60 10.88
N VAL A 101 1.74 -6.21 9.78
CA VAL A 101 3.18 -5.91 9.71
C VAL A 101 3.44 -4.40 9.76
N GLY A 102 2.39 -3.57 9.54
CA GLY A 102 2.53 -2.16 9.22
C GLY A 102 2.91 -1.98 7.74
N GLU A 103 3.10 -0.75 7.32
CA GLU A 103 3.60 -0.47 5.98
C GLU A 103 4.92 -1.22 5.78
N ILE A 104 4.90 -2.24 4.92
CA ILE A 104 6.15 -2.86 4.45
C ILE A 104 6.71 -1.84 3.45
N ALA A 105 7.59 -0.98 3.94
CA ALA A 105 8.37 -0.16 3.03
C ALA A 105 9.14 -1.13 2.13
N ASP A 106 8.71 -1.25 0.86
CA ASP A 106 9.46 -1.98 -0.15
C ASP A 106 10.78 -1.22 -0.33
N GLU A 107 11.90 -1.92 -0.37
CA GLU A 107 13.22 -1.33 -0.63
C GLU A 107 13.27 -0.58 -1.98
N PHE A 108 12.18 -0.63 -2.74
CA PHE A 108 11.97 0.00 -4.04
C PHE A 108 10.76 0.96 -4.09
N ASP A 109 10.04 1.18 -2.98
CA ASP A 109 9.07 2.27 -2.89
C ASP A 109 9.84 3.61 -2.82
N ASP A 110 10.35 4.01 -3.97
CA ASP A 110 10.56 5.41 -4.28
C ASP A 110 9.17 6.11 -4.33
N GLU A 111 8.44 6.14 -3.20
CA GLU A 111 7.56 7.27 -2.99
C GLU A 111 8.46 8.49 -3.12
N ASP A 112 8.17 9.36 -4.07
CA ASP A 112 8.91 10.58 -4.36
C ASP A 112 9.23 11.33 -3.05
N ILE A 113 10.29 10.90 -2.34
CA ILE A 113 10.80 11.63 -1.19
C ILE A 113 11.25 12.93 -1.78
N THR A 114 10.38 13.93 -1.66
CA THR A 114 10.61 15.24 -2.24
C THR A 114 11.75 15.90 -1.48
N HIS A 115 12.96 15.64 -1.93
CA HIS A 115 14.14 16.35 -1.45
C HIS A 115 14.79 17.11 -2.62
N SER A 116 15.45 18.20 -2.31
CA SER A 116 16.25 18.95 -3.25
C SER A 116 17.64 19.13 -2.69
N VAL A 117 18.65 18.78 -3.47
CA VAL A 117 20.04 19.04 -3.15
C VAL A 117 20.35 20.47 -3.54
N LEU A 118 20.65 21.33 -2.55
CA LEU A 118 20.98 22.73 -2.79
C LEU A 118 22.48 22.91 -3.08
N ASP A 119 23.32 22.17 -2.35
CA ASP A 119 24.76 22.07 -2.60
C ASP A 119 25.30 20.75 -2.02
N GLU A 120 26.63 20.56 -2.02
CA GLU A 120 27.28 19.30 -1.62
C GLU A 120 26.93 18.85 -0.19
N PHE A 121 26.53 19.78 0.69
CA PHE A 121 26.25 19.52 2.11
C PHE A 121 24.87 20.01 2.56
N THR A 122 24.07 20.55 1.64
CA THR A 122 22.78 21.17 2.00
C THR A 122 21.62 20.52 1.23
N TYR A 123 20.67 20.00 2.00
CA TYR A 123 19.48 19.34 1.47
C TYR A 123 18.23 20.05 1.96
N LEU A 124 17.24 20.18 1.10
CA LEU A 124 15.89 20.61 1.47
C LEU A 124 15.00 19.38 1.50
N MET A 125 14.38 19.11 2.65
CA MET A 125 13.54 17.95 2.87
C MET A 125 12.24 18.35 3.54
N GLU A 126 11.18 17.58 3.33
CA GLU A 126 9.94 17.78 4.07
C GLU A 126 10.07 17.26 5.51
N ALA A 127 9.41 17.93 6.46
CA ALA A 127 9.43 17.54 7.87
C ALA A 127 8.82 16.14 8.11
N LYS A 128 7.93 15.69 7.22
CA LYS A 128 7.30 14.37 7.28
C LYS A 128 8.21 13.23 6.76
N THR A 129 9.39 13.55 6.18
CA THR A 129 10.32 12.53 5.67
C THR A 129 10.66 11.54 6.77
N PRO A 130 10.49 10.22 6.54
CA PRO A 130 10.88 9.19 7.49
C PRO A 130 12.38 9.28 7.83
N LEU A 131 12.73 9.04 9.09
CA LEU A 131 14.14 9.13 9.53
C LEU A 131 15.05 8.16 8.79
N LEU A 132 14.60 6.95 8.51
CA LEU A 132 15.37 5.95 7.74
C LEU A 132 15.77 6.47 6.37
N ASP A 133 14.88 7.21 5.71
CA ASP A 133 15.15 7.81 4.40
C ASP A 133 16.08 9.00 4.51
N ALA A 134 15.91 9.83 5.54
CA ALA A 134 16.81 10.92 5.83
C ALA A 134 18.25 10.40 6.07
N TYR A 135 18.44 9.32 6.83
CA TYR A 135 19.76 8.71 7.06
C TYR A 135 20.40 8.24 5.76
N ARG A 136 19.62 7.60 4.90
CA ARG A 136 20.08 7.09 3.60
C ARG A 136 20.47 8.21 2.65
N ILE A 137 19.62 9.23 2.51
CA ILE A 137 19.85 10.37 1.61
C ILE A 137 21.04 11.21 2.06
N LEU A 138 21.13 11.48 3.38
CA LEU A 138 22.15 12.33 3.95
C LEU A 138 23.43 11.55 4.32
N GLN A 139 23.46 10.24 4.12
CA GLN A 139 24.56 9.32 4.47
C GLN A 139 24.99 9.46 5.94
N LEU A 140 24.01 9.56 6.83
CA LEU A 140 24.23 9.73 8.28
C LEU A 140 24.53 8.37 8.94
N ASP A 141 25.17 8.45 10.12
CA ASP A 141 25.38 7.28 10.97
C ASP A 141 24.07 6.91 11.70
N GLU A 142 23.38 5.91 11.18
CA GLU A 142 22.08 5.44 11.65
C GLU A 142 22.11 5.12 13.16
N GLU A 143 23.17 4.48 13.67
CA GLU A 143 23.27 4.07 15.09
C GLU A 143 23.24 5.28 16.03
N VAL A 144 23.90 6.36 15.65
CA VAL A 144 23.94 7.61 16.42
C VAL A 144 22.57 8.27 16.49
N TRP A 145 21.88 8.33 15.36
CA TRP A 145 20.57 8.98 15.23
C TRP A 145 19.45 8.14 15.85
N GLU A 146 19.45 6.84 15.66
CA GLU A 146 18.48 5.92 16.26
C GLU A 146 18.54 5.94 17.80
N THR A 147 19.74 6.10 18.38
CA THR A 147 19.88 6.23 19.84
C THR A 147 19.25 7.52 20.37
N ALA A 148 19.22 8.58 19.57
CA ALA A 148 18.76 9.91 20.00
C ALA A 148 17.33 10.25 19.57
N LYS A 149 16.71 9.45 18.66
CA LYS A 149 15.40 9.78 18.07
C LYS A 149 14.22 9.75 19.04
N GLY A 150 14.38 9.08 20.20
CA GLY A 150 13.24 8.86 21.10
C GLY A 150 12.13 8.06 20.46
N GLU A 151 10.89 8.58 20.47
CA GLU A 151 9.71 7.98 19.82
C GLU A 151 9.45 8.57 18.42
N SER A 152 10.40 9.30 17.84
CA SER A 152 10.21 10.01 16.58
C SER A 152 10.55 9.12 15.37
N ASP A 153 9.65 9.07 14.40
CA ASP A 153 9.83 8.31 13.15
C ASP A 153 10.08 9.20 11.93
N THR A 154 9.93 10.54 12.09
CA THR A 154 10.13 11.52 11.02
C THR A 154 11.17 12.56 11.35
N LEU A 155 11.76 13.18 10.34
CA LEU A 155 12.75 14.26 10.49
C LEU A 155 12.20 15.42 11.35
N GLY A 156 10.97 15.86 11.10
CA GLY A 156 10.31 16.89 11.90
C GLY A 156 10.05 16.46 13.34
N GLY A 157 9.66 15.21 13.57
CA GLY A 157 9.53 14.62 14.90
C GLY A 157 10.84 14.64 15.66
N PHE A 158 11.93 14.19 15.03
CA PHE A 158 13.27 14.23 15.60
C PHE A 158 13.71 15.66 16.01
N MET A 159 13.48 16.64 15.11
CA MET A 159 13.78 18.04 15.41
C MET A 159 12.99 18.55 16.62
N LEU A 160 11.72 18.17 16.76
CA LEU A 160 10.91 18.54 17.91
C LEU A 160 11.39 17.88 19.21
N GLU A 161 11.77 16.60 19.14
CA GLU A 161 12.33 15.85 20.27
C GLU A 161 13.62 16.50 20.78
N GLN A 162 14.56 16.80 19.88
CA GLN A 162 15.82 17.43 20.23
C GLN A 162 15.65 18.87 20.76
N ALA A 163 14.70 19.62 20.20
CA ALA A 163 14.43 20.99 20.65
C ALA A 163 13.61 21.06 21.94
N GLY A 164 12.86 20.01 22.29
CA GLY A 164 11.91 19.99 23.41
C GLY A 164 10.75 20.99 23.26
N ARG A 165 10.58 21.58 22.07
CA ARG A 165 9.54 22.58 21.76
C ARG A 165 9.33 22.72 20.25
N MET A 166 8.23 23.32 19.85
CA MET A 166 7.99 23.69 18.45
C MET A 166 9.02 24.72 17.99
N LEU A 167 9.72 24.42 16.90
CA LEU A 167 10.65 25.34 16.27
C LEU A 167 9.92 26.40 15.45
N LYS A 168 10.44 27.62 15.46
CA LYS A 168 9.95 28.73 14.62
C LYS A 168 10.75 28.79 13.33
N ARG A 169 10.16 29.41 12.33
CA ARG A 169 10.83 29.60 11.04
C ARG A 169 12.17 30.34 11.21
N GLY A 170 13.24 29.72 10.72
CA GLY A 170 14.60 30.23 10.79
C GLY A 170 15.38 29.83 12.03
N GLU A 171 14.79 29.04 12.92
CA GLU A 171 15.54 28.41 14.03
C GLU A 171 16.21 27.13 13.51
N SER A 172 17.35 26.80 14.09
CA SER A 172 18.12 25.57 13.79
C SER A 172 18.46 24.82 15.06
N ILE A 173 18.71 23.54 14.89
CA ILE A 173 19.30 22.65 15.90
C ILE A 173 20.56 22.04 15.29
N GLU A 174 21.54 21.78 16.13
CA GLU A 174 22.76 21.07 15.75
C GLU A 174 22.79 19.71 16.44
N PHE A 175 22.95 18.66 15.64
CA PHE A 175 23.08 17.30 16.15
C PHE A 175 24.06 16.49 15.29
N ALA A 176 25.03 15.82 15.94
CA ALA A 176 26.03 14.95 15.32
C ALA A 176 26.75 15.59 14.10
N GLY A 177 27.00 16.90 14.16
CA GLY A 177 27.67 17.66 13.09
C GLY A 177 26.76 18.08 11.92
N THR A 178 25.45 17.91 12.08
CA THR A 178 24.41 18.35 11.13
C THR A 178 23.63 19.52 11.72
N VAL A 179 23.25 20.51 10.91
CA VAL A 179 22.48 21.72 11.32
C VAL A 179 21.20 21.84 10.52
#